data_e9916dff7ea3d2614fa7b2e9fb9781da
#
_entry.id   e9916dff7ea3d2614fa7b2e9fb9781da
#
_cell.length_a   1.000
_cell.length_b   1.000
_cell.length_c   1.000
_cell.angle_alpha   90.00
_cell.angle_beta   90.00
_cell.angle_gamma   90.00
#
_symmetry.space_group_name_H-M   'P 1'
#
loop_
_entity.id
_entity.type
_entity.pdbx_description
1 polymer ?
#
loop_
_entity_poly.entity_id
_entity_poly.type
_entity_poly.pdbx_seq_one_letter_code
_entity_poly.pdbx_strand_id
1 'polypeptide(L)'
;PVNVNGAVIHILASHPTPPVFDGPENRNGKRNHDEIRFWSDYITGGNEAAYIYDDKEQKGGLRGKRFVIVGDLNSSQDEGDSIKSGIKGLLSHPKVMPDLLPRSKGAVENDPKNPISYSHTAAWKMQVDYVIVSKSGLLSSNAGVFWPTKDSNLYRLVESRKASSDHRLVWVDLKIEQ
;
A
#
# COMPACT_ATOMS: atom_id res chain seq x y z
N PRO A 1 2.94 7.54 15.47
CA PRO A 1 3.55 8.84 15.13
C PRO A 1 5.07 8.79 15.22
N VAL A 2 5.74 9.42 14.24
CA VAL A 2 7.18 9.61 14.20
C VAL A 2 7.45 11.12 14.10
N ASN A 3 8.37 11.62 14.90
CA ASN A 3 8.77 13.03 14.82
C ASN A 3 10.01 13.15 13.93
N VAL A 4 9.90 13.95 12.89
CA VAL A 4 10.98 14.26 11.96
C VAL A 4 11.16 15.78 11.94
N ASN A 5 12.21 16.30 12.55
CA ASN A 5 12.51 17.73 12.60
C ASN A 5 11.32 18.59 13.09
N GLY A 6 10.62 18.14 14.13
CA GLY A 6 9.47 18.81 14.70
C GLY A 6 8.11 18.55 14.00
N ALA A 7 8.10 17.92 12.84
CA ALA A 7 6.88 17.50 12.17
C ALA A 7 6.49 16.06 12.55
N VAL A 8 5.23 15.86 12.95
CA VAL A 8 4.70 14.54 13.26
C VAL A 8 4.15 13.91 11.98
N ILE A 9 4.62 12.68 11.67
CA ILE A 9 4.13 11.82 10.60
C ILE A 9 3.56 10.56 11.23
N HIS A 10 2.35 10.17 10.86
CA HIS A 10 1.71 8.94 11.30
C HIS A 10 2.00 7.81 10.32
N ILE A 11 2.71 6.78 10.78
CA ILE A 11 2.89 5.55 10.01
C ILE A 11 1.75 4.62 10.39
N LEU A 12 0.95 4.24 9.39
CA LEU A 12 -0.24 3.42 9.49
C LEU A 12 0.07 2.09 8.80
N ALA A 13 0.47 1.08 9.58
CA ALA A 13 0.85 -0.23 9.05
C ALA A 13 -0.38 -1.14 8.94
N SER A 14 -0.49 -1.88 7.84
CA SER A 14 -1.62 -2.74 7.56
C SER A 14 -1.21 -3.99 6.79
N HIS A 15 -1.86 -5.10 7.10
CA HIS A 15 -1.76 -6.36 6.36
C HIS A 15 -3.14 -7.03 6.32
N PRO A 16 -4.05 -6.55 5.46
CA PRO A 16 -5.39 -7.09 5.29
C PRO A 16 -5.40 -8.57 4.90
N THR A 17 -6.48 -9.25 5.25
CA THR A 17 -6.70 -10.65 4.90
C THR A 17 -6.52 -10.91 3.40
N PRO A 18 -5.72 -11.91 2.97
CA PRO A 18 -5.66 -12.30 1.57
C PRO A 18 -7.05 -12.70 1.02
N PRO A 19 -7.52 -12.13 -0.09
CA PRO A 19 -8.86 -12.39 -0.65
C PRO A 19 -8.91 -13.68 -1.47
N VAL A 20 -8.38 -14.76 -0.91
CA VAL A 20 -8.25 -16.08 -1.55
C VAL A 20 -8.66 -17.20 -0.60
N PHE A 21 -8.78 -18.42 -1.12
CA PHE A 21 -9.23 -19.61 -0.37
C PHE A 21 -10.64 -19.45 0.20
N ASP A 22 -11.51 -18.78 -0.55
CA ASP A 22 -12.90 -18.54 -0.19
C ASP A 22 -13.86 -19.58 -0.77
N GLY A 23 -14.98 -19.78 -0.05
CA GLY A 23 -16.17 -20.41 -0.57
C GLY A 23 -17.08 -19.40 -1.31
N PRO A 24 -18.29 -19.83 -1.68
CA PRO A 24 -19.26 -18.97 -2.37
C PRO A 24 -19.65 -17.70 -1.60
N GLU A 25 -19.48 -17.70 -0.29
CA GLU A 25 -19.76 -16.58 0.61
C GLU A 25 -18.75 -15.42 0.48
N ASN A 26 -17.58 -15.67 -0.14
CA ASN A 26 -16.50 -14.69 -0.34
C ASN A 26 -16.11 -13.97 0.96
N ARG A 27 -15.87 -14.73 2.03
CA ARG A 27 -15.59 -14.19 3.38
C ARG A 27 -14.29 -13.40 3.42
N ASN A 28 -13.19 -13.97 2.90
CA ASN A 28 -11.87 -13.35 2.92
C ASN A 28 -11.85 -12.11 1.99
N GLY A 29 -12.52 -12.18 0.84
CA GLY A 29 -12.66 -11.04 -0.05
C GLY A 29 -13.41 -9.87 0.60
N LYS A 30 -14.49 -10.14 1.33
CA LYS A 30 -15.23 -9.10 2.09
C LYS A 30 -14.40 -8.54 3.25
N ARG A 31 -13.64 -9.38 3.96
CA ARG A 31 -12.75 -8.94 5.03
C ARG A 31 -11.64 -8.05 4.49
N ASN A 32 -10.96 -8.46 3.43
CA ASN A 32 -9.93 -7.64 2.76
C ASN A 32 -10.49 -6.27 2.39
N HIS A 33 -11.67 -6.24 1.74
CA HIS A 33 -12.35 -5.00 1.38
C HIS A 33 -12.58 -4.09 2.59
N ASP A 34 -13.14 -4.62 3.68
CA ASP A 34 -13.50 -3.83 4.87
C ASP A 34 -12.25 -3.39 5.65
N GLU A 35 -11.22 -4.24 5.73
CA GLU A 35 -9.94 -3.91 6.35
C GLU A 35 -9.19 -2.80 5.59
N ILE A 36 -9.33 -2.72 4.26
CA ILE A 36 -8.79 -1.61 3.44
C ILE A 36 -9.68 -0.36 3.58
N ARG A 37 -11.03 -0.50 3.52
CA ARG A 37 -11.97 0.59 3.70
C ARG A 37 -11.80 1.29 5.05
N PHE A 38 -11.46 0.52 6.10
CA PHE A 38 -11.14 1.07 7.44
C PHE A 38 -10.15 2.25 7.36
N TRP A 39 -9.13 2.17 6.52
CA TRP A 39 -8.17 3.27 6.36
C TRP A 39 -8.78 4.50 5.73
N SER A 40 -9.69 4.34 4.76
CA SER A 40 -10.44 5.47 4.18
C SER A 40 -11.27 6.19 5.24
N ASP A 41 -11.99 5.43 6.08
CA ASP A 41 -12.79 5.98 7.16
C ASP A 41 -11.90 6.65 8.22
N TYR A 42 -10.79 6.00 8.59
CA TYR A 42 -9.86 6.51 9.59
C TYR A 42 -9.21 7.84 9.19
N ILE A 43 -8.75 7.97 7.95
CA ILE A 43 -8.16 9.22 7.45
C ILE A 43 -9.22 10.29 7.15
N THR A 44 -10.47 9.91 6.83
CA THR A 44 -11.58 10.85 6.69
C THR A 44 -11.87 11.52 8.02
N GLY A 45 -11.98 10.74 9.10
CA GLY A 45 -12.33 11.24 10.41
C GLY A 45 -13.82 11.58 10.56
N GLY A 46 -14.18 12.35 11.60
CA GLY A 46 -15.56 12.78 11.84
C GLY A 46 -16.54 11.60 11.98
N ASN A 47 -17.71 11.70 11.36
CA ASN A 47 -18.76 10.69 11.44
C ASN A 47 -18.35 9.35 10.84
N GLU A 48 -17.56 9.35 9.76
CA GLU A 48 -17.07 8.13 9.10
C GLU A 48 -16.20 7.29 10.03
N ALA A 49 -15.45 7.93 10.93
CA ALA A 49 -14.58 7.26 11.89
C ALA A 49 -15.21 7.10 13.29
N ALA A 50 -16.49 7.43 13.49
CA ALA A 50 -17.10 7.44 14.81
C ALA A 50 -17.18 6.04 15.48
N TYR A 51 -17.18 4.98 14.70
CA TYR A 51 -17.19 3.58 15.16
C TYR A 51 -15.80 3.06 15.56
N ILE A 52 -14.74 3.76 15.14
CA ILE A 52 -13.35 3.34 15.37
C ILE A 52 -12.94 3.70 16.79
N TYR A 53 -12.29 2.78 17.46
CA TYR A 53 -11.68 3.00 18.79
C TYR A 53 -10.39 2.18 18.90
N ASP A 54 -9.46 2.66 19.71
CA ASP A 54 -8.20 1.98 20.01
C ASP A 54 -8.30 1.16 21.31
N ASP A 55 -7.19 0.52 21.69
CA ASP A 55 -7.07 -0.30 22.93
C ASP A 55 -7.18 0.52 24.23
N LYS A 56 -7.22 1.85 24.13
CA LYS A 56 -7.46 2.80 25.23
C LYS A 56 -8.87 3.43 25.16
N GLU A 57 -9.75 2.86 24.35
CA GLU A 57 -11.12 3.33 24.09
C GLU A 57 -11.19 4.76 23.51
N GLN A 58 -10.08 5.28 22.98
CA GLN A 58 -10.10 6.57 22.31
C GLN A 58 -10.75 6.42 20.94
N LYS A 59 -11.84 7.17 20.74
CA LYS A 59 -12.67 7.10 19.54
C LYS A 59 -12.25 8.09 18.46
N GLY A 60 -12.57 7.73 17.22
CA GLY A 60 -12.45 8.59 16.05
C GLY A 60 -11.29 8.24 15.15
N GLY A 61 -11.09 9.08 14.14
CA GLY A 61 -10.08 8.92 13.12
C GLY A 61 -8.75 9.58 13.42
N LEU A 62 -7.93 9.66 12.38
CA LEU A 62 -6.58 10.24 12.44
C LEU A 62 -6.60 11.69 12.90
N ARG A 63 -5.82 12.01 13.91
CA ARG A 63 -5.59 13.37 14.41
C ARG A 63 -4.28 13.91 13.84
N GLY A 64 -4.32 14.36 12.59
CA GLY A 64 -3.14 14.90 11.91
C GLY A 64 -3.31 14.92 10.39
N LYS A 65 -2.49 15.72 9.71
CA LYS A 65 -2.55 15.85 8.25
C LYS A 65 -1.51 15.00 7.51
N ARG A 66 -0.43 14.60 8.20
CA ARG A 66 0.67 13.84 7.60
C ARG A 66 0.57 12.38 7.99
N PHE A 67 0.34 11.52 7.01
CA PHE A 67 0.32 10.07 7.21
C PHE A 67 0.96 9.33 6.04
N VAL A 68 1.39 8.11 6.32
CA VAL A 68 1.82 7.13 5.31
C VAL A 68 1.21 5.80 5.69
N ILE A 69 0.35 5.24 4.82
CA ILE A 69 -0.18 3.88 4.97
C ILE A 69 0.78 2.94 4.26
N VAL A 70 1.28 1.92 4.97
CA VAL A 70 2.28 0.98 4.46
C VAL A 70 1.87 -0.46 4.71
N GLY A 71 2.21 -1.34 3.78
CA GLY A 71 2.07 -2.79 3.96
C GLY A 71 1.65 -3.53 2.71
N ASP A 72 1.58 -4.84 2.85
CA ASP A 72 0.91 -5.73 1.91
C ASP A 72 -0.60 -5.62 2.13
N LEU A 73 -1.30 -4.96 1.21
CA LEU A 73 -2.76 -4.82 1.27
C LEU A 73 -3.49 -6.00 0.63
N ASN A 74 -2.78 -6.98 0.09
CA ASN A 74 -3.34 -8.16 -0.58
C ASN A 74 -4.42 -7.81 -1.62
N SER A 75 -4.32 -6.66 -2.26
CA SER A 75 -5.31 -6.15 -3.21
C SER A 75 -4.65 -5.25 -4.25
N SER A 76 -4.89 -5.55 -5.53
CA SER A 76 -4.54 -4.67 -6.65
C SER A 76 -5.80 -4.01 -7.18
N GLN A 77 -5.70 -2.74 -7.62
CA GLN A 77 -6.83 -2.04 -8.20
C GLN A 77 -7.29 -2.64 -9.55
N ASP A 78 -6.40 -3.34 -10.25
CA ASP A 78 -6.63 -3.79 -11.63
C ASP A 78 -6.57 -5.32 -11.77
N GLU A 79 -5.92 -6.04 -10.85
CA GLU A 79 -5.62 -7.46 -10.97
C GLU A 79 -6.07 -8.27 -9.75
N GLY A 80 -6.18 -9.62 -9.92
CA GLY A 80 -6.55 -10.57 -8.86
C GLY A 80 -8.02 -10.51 -8.45
N ASP A 81 -8.38 -11.23 -7.38
CA ASP A 81 -9.77 -11.57 -7.03
C ASP A 81 -10.36 -10.68 -5.91
N SER A 82 -9.60 -9.69 -5.40
CA SER A 82 -10.09 -8.80 -4.36
C SER A 82 -11.31 -7.97 -4.81
N ILE A 83 -12.15 -7.54 -3.88
CA ILE A 83 -13.23 -6.58 -4.14
C ILE A 83 -12.59 -5.20 -4.36
N LYS A 84 -12.50 -4.77 -5.61
CA LYS A 84 -11.71 -3.62 -6.06
C LYS A 84 -12.13 -2.27 -5.46
N SER A 85 -13.39 -2.13 -5.04
CA SER A 85 -13.88 -0.86 -4.48
C SER A 85 -13.13 -0.41 -3.23
N GLY A 86 -12.65 -1.33 -2.40
CA GLY A 86 -11.86 -1.00 -1.22
C GLY A 86 -10.55 -0.29 -1.57
N ILE A 87 -9.72 -0.96 -2.37
CA ILE A 87 -8.40 -0.39 -2.75
C ILE A 87 -8.54 0.84 -3.67
N LYS A 88 -9.47 0.82 -4.64
CA LYS A 88 -9.73 1.98 -5.50
C LYS A 88 -10.21 3.18 -4.70
N GLY A 89 -11.11 2.98 -3.74
CA GLY A 89 -11.58 4.03 -2.84
C GLY A 89 -10.45 4.65 -2.01
N LEU A 90 -9.56 3.82 -1.47
CA LEU A 90 -8.41 4.30 -0.70
C LEU A 90 -7.41 5.07 -1.57
N LEU A 91 -7.03 4.55 -2.74
CA LEU A 91 -6.06 5.20 -3.64
C LEU A 91 -6.59 6.50 -4.25
N SER A 92 -7.91 6.61 -4.49
CA SER A 92 -8.56 7.83 -4.98
C SER A 92 -9.04 8.78 -3.89
N HIS A 93 -8.75 8.49 -2.63
CA HIS A 93 -9.22 9.30 -1.50
C HIS A 93 -8.67 10.73 -1.57
N PRO A 94 -9.49 11.80 -1.32
CA PRO A 94 -9.07 13.20 -1.47
C PRO A 94 -7.86 13.62 -0.63
N LYS A 95 -7.60 12.92 0.48
CA LYS A 95 -6.43 13.15 1.36
C LYS A 95 -5.19 12.36 0.95
N VAL A 96 -5.27 11.48 -0.05
CA VAL A 96 -4.15 10.68 -0.56
C VAL A 96 -3.48 11.42 -1.72
N MET A 97 -2.15 11.33 -1.79
CA MET A 97 -1.35 11.87 -2.89
C MET A 97 -1.68 11.11 -4.17
N PRO A 98 -2.16 11.80 -5.23
CA PRO A 98 -2.46 11.15 -6.49
C PRO A 98 -1.17 10.73 -7.23
N ASP A 99 -1.29 9.76 -8.13
CA ASP A 99 -0.28 9.38 -9.12
C ASP A 99 1.09 8.94 -8.57
N LEU A 100 1.19 8.69 -7.26
CA LEU A 100 2.38 8.12 -6.67
C LEU A 100 2.42 6.61 -6.94
N LEU A 101 3.14 6.21 -7.99
CA LEU A 101 3.22 4.83 -8.44
C LEU A 101 4.70 4.36 -8.49
N PRO A 102 5.19 3.67 -7.44
CA PRO A 102 6.49 3.02 -7.45
C PRO A 102 6.62 2.02 -8.61
N ARG A 103 7.76 1.98 -9.27
CA ARG A 103 7.98 1.18 -10.49
C ARG A 103 9.32 0.44 -10.44
N SER A 104 9.43 -0.65 -11.21
CA SER A 104 10.71 -1.30 -11.47
C SER A 104 10.78 -1.92 -12.86
N LYS A 105 12.02 -2.02 -13.39
CA LYS A 105 12.31 -2.74 -14.63
C LYS A 105 12.27 -4.26 -14.43
N GLY A 106 12.66 -4.77 -13.26
CA GLY A 106 12.62 -6.18 -12.94
C GLY A 106 11.20 -6.75 -12.90
N ALA A 107 10.20 -5.94 -12.48
CA ALA A 107 8.80 -6.32 -12.57
C ALA A 107 8.34 -6.47 -14.03
N VAL A 108 8.78 -5.57 -14.93
CA VAL A 108 8.51 -5.69 -16.37
C VAL A 108 9.15 -6.96 -16.95
N GLU A 109 10.38 -7.31 -16.57
CA GLU A 109 11.02 -8.56 -16.99
C GLU A 109 10.30 -9.81 -16.45
N ASN A 110 9.69 -9.72 -15.26
CA ASN A 110 8.94 -10.82 -14.66
C ASN A 110 7.61 -11.08 -15.39
N ASP A 111 6.99 -10.03 -15.97
CA ASP A 111 5.74 -10.15 -16.73
C ASP A 111 5.72 -9.22 -17.97
N PRO A 112 6.53 -9.52 -19.01
CA PRO A 112 6.75 -8.59 -20.11
C PRO A 112 5.56 -8.40 -21.04
N LYS A 113 4.52 -9.23 -20.95
CA LYS A 113 3.29 -9.12 -21.76
C LYS A 113 2.20 -8.27 -21.09
N ASN A 114 2.35 -7.98 -19.82
CA ASN A 114 1.37 -7.21 -19.05
C ASN A 114 1.75 -5.72 -19.06
N PRO A 115 0.93 -4.83 -19.61
CA PRO A 115 1.27 -3.41 -19.76
C PRO A 115 1.39 -2.65 -18.43
N ILE A 116 0.86 -3.20 -17.32
CA ILE A 116 0.93 -2.59 -15.98
C ILE A 116 1.95 -3.26 -15.07
N SER A 117 2.70 -4.25 -15.56
CA SER A 117 3.67 -5.02 -14.78
C SER A 117 4.76 -4.17 -14.09
N TYR A 118 5.04 -2.97 -14.61
CA TYR A 118 6.00 -2.05 -13.99
C TYR A 118 5.70 -1.71 -12.52
N SER A 119 4.47 -1.85 -12.10
CA SER A 119 4.01 -1.57 -10.72
C SER A 119 3.92 -2.82 -9.84
N HIS A 120 4.16 -4.03 -10.38
CA HIS A 120 4.10 -5.24 -9.59
C HIS A 120 5.12 -5.22 -8.44
N THR A 121 4.69 -5.71 -7.30
CA THR A 121 5.50 -5.81 -6.08
C THR A 121 5.68 -7.25 -5.62
N ALA A 122 4.93 -8.20 -6.20
CA ALA A 122 4.95 -9.60 -5.86
C ALA A 122 5.35 -10.48 -7.05
N ALA A 123 6.11 -11.56 -6.78
CA ALA A 123 6.61 -12.48 -7.81
C ALA A 123 5.50 -13.19 -8.61
N TRP A 124 4.31 -13.28 -8.04
CA TRP A 124 3.10 -13.81 -8.71
C TRP A 124 2.36 -12.78 -9.56
N LYS A 125 3.05 -11.69 -9.93
CA LYS A 125 2.59 -10.73 -10.95
C LYS A 125 1.40 -9.87 -10.51
N MET A 126 1.52 -9.23 -9.36
CA MET A 126 0.54 -8.27 -8.84
C MET A 126 1.21 -7.14 -8.07
N GLN A 127 0.56 -5.99 -8.06
CA GLN A 127 0.82 -4.94 -7.08
C GLN A 127 -0.03 -5.22 -5.84
N VAL A 128 0.61 -5.51 -4.70
CA VAL A 128 -0.07 -5.75 -3.42
C VAL A 128 0.54 -4.97 -2.28
N ASP A 129 1.79 -4.55 -2.41
CA ASP A 129 2.54 -3.79 -1.41
C ASP A 129 2.49 -2.30 -1.75
N TYR A 130 2.22 -1.48 -0.76
CA TYR A 130 1.96 -0.06 -0.94
C TYR A 130 2.71 0.83 0.05
N VAL A 131 3.02 2.04 -0.41
CA VAL A 131 3.37 3.22 0.40
C VAL A 131 2.42 4.32 -0.06
N ILE A 132 1.30 4.50 0.65
CA ILE A 132 0.24 5.46 0.32
C ILE A 132 0.45 6.70 1.19
N VAL A 133 0.71 7.83 0.57
CA VAL A 133 1.16 9.07 1.21
C VAL A 133 0.04 10.09 1.29
N SER A 134 -0.01 10.85 2.38
CA SER A 134 -0.93 11.98 2.50
C SER A 134 -0.63 13.07 1.46
N LYS A 135 -1.68 13.63 0.85
CA LYS A 135 -1.58 14.75 -0.10
C LYS A 135 -1.08 16.03 0.55
N SER A 136 -1.37 16.23 1.84
CA SER A 136 -1.02 17.46 2.56
C SER A 136 0.16 17.25 3.49
N GLY A 137 1.09 18.18 3.46
CA GLY A 137 2.23 18.27 4.37
C GLY A 137 3.40 17.35 4.04
N LEU A 138 3.30 16.54 2.97
CA LEU A 138 4.38 15.70 2.44
C LEU A 138 4.47 15.89 0.93
N LEU A 139 5.71 15.88 0.40
CA LEU A 139 6.01 15.89 -1.03
C LEU A 139 6.83 14.64 -1.36
N SER A 140 6.45 13.90 -2.38
CA SER A 140 7.26 12.81 -2.91
C SER A 140 8.33 13.37 -3.84
N SER A 141 9.57 12.93 -3.67
CA SER A 141 10.67 13.29 -4.57
C SER A 141 11.14 12.12 -5.43
N ASN A 142 10.97 10.89 -4.97
CA ASN A 142 11.32 9.69 -5.70
C ASN A 142 10.56 8.48 -5.13
N ALA A 143 10.35 7.44 -5.94
CA ALA A 143 9.70 6.21 -5.51
C ALA A 143 10.13 5.03 -6.38
N GLY A 144 10.12 3.83 -5.84
CA GLY A 144 10.44 2.64 -6.60
C GLY A 144 10.11 1.34 -5.90
N VAL A 145 10.20 0.26 -6.69
CA VAL A 145 10.18 -1.10 -6.21
C VAL A 145 11.59 -1.67 -6.37
N PHE A 146 12.18 -2.17 -5.31
CA PHE A 146 13.47 -2.86 -5.39
C PHE A 146 13.29 -4.23 -6.04
N TRP A 147 13.36 -4.23 -7.35
CA TRP A 147 13.34 -5.42 -8.19
C TRP A 147 14.40 -5.29 -9.27
N PRO A 148 15.66 -5.66 -8.99
CA PRO A 148 16.74 -5.65 -9.95
C PRO A 148 16.43 -6.53 -11.16
N THR A 149 16.87 -6.11 -12.33
CA THR A 149 16.83 -6.89 -13.59
C THR A 149 17.77 -8.11 -13.52
N LYS A 150 17.54 -9.10 -14.36
CA LYS A 150 18.31 -10.37 -14.37
C LYS A 150 19.79 -10.19 -14.67
N ASP A 151 20.16 -9.15 -15.38
CA ASP A 151 21.55 -8.77 -15.69
C ASP A 151 22.25 -8.03 -14.54
N SER A 152 21.52 -7.60 -13.51
CA SER A 152 22.07 -6.94 -12.34
C SER A 152 22.75 -7.93 -11.39
N ASN A 153 23.92 -7.59 -10.87
CA ASN A 153 24.58 -8.36 -9.80
C ASN A 153 23.76 -8.41 -8.48
N LEU A 154 22.77 -7.53 -8.32
CA LEU A 154 21.82 -7.52 -7.20
C LEU A 154 20.65 -8.50 -7.41
N TYR A 155 20.48 -9.07 -8.62
CA TYR A 155 19.39 -10.01 -8.90
C TYR A 155 19.37 -11.20 -7.94
N ARG A 156 20.54 -11.67 -7.50
CA ARG A 156 20.71 -12.73 -6.50
C ARG A 156 19.91 -12.52 -5.21
N LEU A 157 19.55 -11.25 -4.88
CA LEU A 157 18.77 -10.92 -3.69
C LEU A 157 17.27 -11.17 -3.86
N VAL A 158 16.79 -11.33 -5.10
CA VAL A 158 15.37 -11.48 -5.43
C VAL A 158 15.07 -12.63 -6.40
N GLU A 159 16.08 -13.43 -6.75
CA GLU A 159 15.97 -14.51 -7.75
C GLU A 159 15.02 -15.63 -7.34
N SER A 160 14.83 -15.83 -6.04
CA SER A 160 13.98 -16.87 -5.51
C SER A 160 13.42 -16.49 -4.14
N ARG A 161 12.34 -17.17 -3.72
CA ARG A 161 11.78 -17.04 -2.36
C ARG A 161 12.78 -17.44 -1.27
N LYS A 162 13.77 -18.28 -1.58
CA LYS A 162 14.84 -18.69 -0.65
C LYS A 162 15.90 -17.59 -0.47
N ALA A 163 16.08 -16.72 -1.46
CA ALA A 163 17.05 -15.62 -1.38
C ALA A 163 16.56 -14.50 -0.46
N SER A 164 15.27 -14.16 -0.52
CA SER A 164 14.66 -13.15 0.38
C SER A 164 13.16 -13.41 0.57
N SER A 165 12.32 -12.89 -0.29
CA SER A 165 10.85 -12.94 -0.24
C SER A 165 10.29 -13.06 -1.65
N ASP A 166 9.04 -13.48 -1.76
CA ASP A 166 8.23 -13.36 -2.98
C ASP A 166 7.59 -11.98 -3.11
N HIS A 167 7.69 -11.13 -2.09
CA HIS A 167 7.43 -9.68 -2.16
C HIS A 167 8.69 -8.88 -2.44
N ARG A 168 8.52 -7.66 -2.95
CA ARG A 168 9.60 -6.71 -3.24
C ARG A 168 9.46 -5.47 -2.40
N LEU A 169 10.58 -4.96 -1.91
CA LEU A 169 10.61 -3.74 -1.12
C LEU A 169 10.08 -2.55 -1.95
N VAL A 170 9.05 -1.90 -1.44
CA VAL A 170 8.53 -0.63 -1.97
C VAL A 170 9.07 0.52 -1.14
N TRP A 171 9.51 1.59 -1.78
CA TRP A 171 10.06 2.75 -1.10
C TRP A 171 9.61 4.06 -1.75
N VAL A 172 9.53 5.10 -0.95
CA VAL A 172 9.22 6.47 -1.36
C VAL A 172 10.07 7.44 -0.55
N ASP A 173 10.76 8.34 -1.23
CA ASP A 173 11.46 9.46 -0.60
C ASP A 173 10.50 10.62 -0.40
N LEU A 174 10.37 11.08 0.84
CA LEU A 174 9.46 12.13 1.23
C LEU A 174 10.19 13.35 1.77
N LYS A 175 9.70 14.53 1.41
CA LYS A 175 10.08 15.81 2.01
C LYS A 175 8.89 16.36 2.78
N ILE A 176 9.18 16.95 3.95
CA ILE A 176 8.17 17.66 4.73
C ILE A 176 7.92 19.01 4.07
N GLU A 177 6.66 19.26 3.74
CA GLU A 177 6.19 20.57 3.28
C GLU A 177 6.14 21.53 4.48
N GLN A 178 6.81 22.67 4.34
CA GLN A 178 6.85 23.74 5.35
C GLN A 178 5.55 24.55 5.39
#